data_34e2e9fd1d07b9859f807abab1d9c5ed
#
_entry.id   34e2e9fd1d07b9859f807abab1d9c5ed
#
_cell.length_a   1.000
_cell.length_b   1.000
_cell.length_c   1.000
_cell.angle_alpha   90.00
_cell.angle_beta   90.00
_cell.angle_gamma   90.00
#
_symmetry.space_group_name_H-M   'P 1'
#
loop_
_entity.id
_entity.type
_entity.pdbx_description
1 polymer ?
#
loop_
_entity_poly.entity_id
_entity_poly.type
_entity_poly.pdbx_seq_one_letter_code
_entity_poly.pdbx_strand_id
1 'polypeptide(L)'
;MASIKKISERKYKITVSNGYRAEGKKISRAKTINVPDTVRRSGIAQYVAHFAEEWERSVKSGYREDADMSFENYAESWLVRQTKYAPSTLASYRRMLKQVYPLIGAIPLKDLRPLALENMLIELRKRTSRGRQIREATAQKYLTVVSAVLSDAKKNEIIQKNPARMIDLPDTEASVQLIPTPDEANRIIEVMLDEPWHYLIFYVLAIYTGCRRGELAALKWSDIIINGDEGTLIVSSSRSMVPDVGIVEGKTKNGRSRVVALDDSMVCILKSYYYKKQEEARRGHFKMSCYLFTNSRGQLIHPDTFTKRLRRIYDENGFPKEYHLHTLRHYFVSTLLHGGVDKQTVADLAGHGDTAFLERTYCHPQMELKRNAAKVMHAQMFRCG
;
A
#
# COMPACT_ATOMS: atom_id res chain seq x y z
N MET A 1 43.42 19.07 6.67
CA MET A 1 44.40 18.12 6.11
C MET A 1 44.37 16.82 6.90
N ALA A 2 44.46 15.69 6.22
CA ALA A 2 44.59 14.39 6.87
C ALA A 2 45.94 14.29 7.60
N SER A 3 45.94 13.73 8.81
CA SER A 3 47.17 13.43 9.55
C SER A 3 47.56 11.98 9.28
N ILE A 4 48.82 11.78 8.87
CA ILE A 4 49.36 10.47 8.51
C ILE A 4 50.35 10.04 9.59
N LYS A 5 50.12 8.89 10.24
CA LYS A 5 51.04 8.32 11.23
C LYS A 5 51.51 6.94 10.73
N LYS A 6 52.85 6.77 10.56
CA LYS A 6 53.44 5.50 10.23
C LYS A 6 53.40 4.56 11.45
N ILE A 7 52.87 3.33 11.26
CA ILE A 7 52.79 2.31 12.29
C ILE A 7 53.92 1.27 12.08
N SER A 8 54.15 0.85 10.82
CA SER A 8 55.24 -0.03 10.42
C SER A 8 55.70 0.33 9.03
N GLU A 9 56.65 -0.45 8.45
CA GLU A 9 57.26 -0.15 7.15
C GLU A 9 56.21 0.04 6.05
N ARG A 10 55.10 -0.71 6.06
CA ARG A 10 54.02 -0.63 5.07
C ARG A 10 52.64 -0.33 5.68
N LYS A 11 52.55 -0.04 6.99
CA LYS A 11 51.32 0.19 7.66
C LYS A 11 51.19 1.63 8.15
N TYR A 12 50.13 2.34 7.76
CA TYR A 12 49.91 3.74 8.05
C TYR A 12 48.52 3.97 8.64
N LYS A 13 48.42 4.84 9.64
CA LYS A 13 47.16 5.33 10.19
C LYS A 13 46.92 6.75 9.68
N ILE A 14 45.82 6.94 8.97
CA ILE A 14 45.40 8.21 8.43
C ILE A 14 44.21 8.71 9.26
N THR A 15 44.30 9.93 9.77
CA THR A 15 43.27 10.54 10.62
C THR A 15 42.81 11.86 9.98
N VAL A 16 41.51 11.97 9.77
CA VAL A 16 40.85 13.17 9.19
C VAL A 16 39.94 13.80 10.23
N SER A 17 40.01 15.11 10.39
CA SER A 17 39.11 15.89 11.23
C SER A 17 37.89 16.34 10.43
N ASN A 18 36.69 16.15 10.99
CA ASN A 18 35.41 16.53 10.35
C ASN A 18 34.58 17.44 11.31
N GLY A 19 35.19 18.50 11.80
CA GLY A 19 34.52 19.48 12.65
C GLY A 19 34.53 19.15 14.15
N TYR A 20 33.63 19.80 14.89
CA TYR A 20 33.46 19.64 16.34
C TYR A 20 31.99 19.31 16.66
N ARG A 21 31.74 18.54 17.71
CA ARG A 21 30.40 18.35 18.26
C ARG A 21 29.97 19.67 18.99
N ALA A 22 28.64 19.77 19.23
CA ALA A 22 28.09 20.90 20.01
C ALA A 22 28.76 21.09 21.37
N GLU A 23 29.36 20.03 21.94
CA GLU A 23 30.08 20.00 23.22
C GLU A 23 31.57 20.38 23.06
N GLY A 24 32.01 20.87 21.92
CA GLY A 24 33.39 21.26 21.65
C GLY A 24 34.38 20.13 21.40
N LYS A 25 33.97 18.85 21.44
CA LYS A 25 34.83 17.71 21.13
C LYS A 25 35.07 17.56 19.61
N LYS A 26 36.34 17.46 19.23
CA LYS A 26 36.76 17.29 17.84
C LYS A 26 36.27 15.93 17.30
N ILE A 27 35.55 15.97 16.17
CA ILE A 27 35.17 14.77 15.45
C ILE A 27 36.33 14.37 14.54
N SER A 28 36.94 13.22 14.76
CA SER A 28 37.98 12.67 13.88
C SER A 28 37.68 11.24 13.47
N ARG A 29 38.01 10.90 12.25
CA ARG A 29 37.95 9.54 11.74
C ARG A 29 39.35 9.08 11.37
N ALA A 30 39.66 7.85 11.73
CA ALA A 30 40.95 7.25 11.44
C ALA A 30 40.76 5.95 10.69
N LYS A 31 41.59 5.72 9.66
CA LYS A 31 41.64 4.48 8.92
C LYS A 31 43.09 4.00 8.88
N THR A 32 43.29 2.70 9.09
CA THR A 32 44.61 2.08 8.98
C THR A 32 44.69 1.35 7.65
N ILE A 33 45.74 1.61 6.88
CA ILE A 33 45.97 0.98 5.58
C ILE A 33 47.27 0.19 5.59
N ASN A 34 47.29 -0.90 4.82
CA ASN A 34 48.47 -1.62 4.48
C ASN A 34 48.80 -1.33 3.01
N VAL A 35 50.03 -0.84 2.72
CA VAL A 35 50.48 -0.60 1.34
C VAL A 35 50.78 -1.95 0.69
N PRO A 36 50.17 -2.28 -0.47
CA PRO A 36 50.41 -3.56 -1.16
C PRO A 36 51.87 -3.75 -1.52
N ASP A 37 52.32 -4.99 -1.52
CA ASP A 37 53.69 -5.35 -1.85
C ASP A 37 54.08 -5.04 -3.30
N THR A 38 53.09 -4.86 -4.17
CA THR A 38 53.25 -4.40 -5.55
C THR A 38 53.77 -2.98 -5.68
N VAL A 39 53.62 -2.15 -4.61
CA VAL A 39 54.11 -0.77 -4.58
C VAL A 39 55.59 -0.76 -4.19
N ARG A 40 56.42 -0.23 -5.09
CA ARG A 40 57.88 -0.08 -4.83
C ARG A 40 58.11 0.83 -3.60
N ARG A 41 59.21 0.61 -2.85
CA ARG A 41 59.54 1.39 -1.63
C ARG A 41 59.56 2.91 -1.89
N SER A 42 60.08 3.36 -3.04
CA SER A 42 60.09 4.78 -3.43
C SER A 42 58.69 5.36 -3.68
N GLY A 43 57.71 4.53 -4.03
CA GLY A 43 56.30 4.95 -4.31
C GLY A 43 55.39 4.92 -3.08
N ILE A 44 55.86 4.39 -1.94
CA ILE A 44 55.01 4.26 -0.76
C ILE A 44 54.46 5.62 -0.26
N ALA A 45 55.31 6.63 -0.23
CA ALA A 45 54.94 7.97 0.22
C ALA A 45 53.85 8.59 -0.67
N GLN A 46 53.96 8.44 -1.98
CA GLN A 46 52.98 8.93 -2.95
C GLN A 46 51.68 8.15 -2.88
N TYR A 47 51.72 6.84 -2.72
CA TYR A 47 50.53 6.00 -2.51
C TYR A 47 49.78 6.39 -1.28
N VAL A 48 50.48 6.60 -0.13
CA VAL A 48 49.89 6.98 1.14
C VAL A 48 49.29 8.39 1.08
N ALA A 49 49.96 9.34 0.41
CA ALA A 49 49.48 10.69 0.21
C ALA A 49 48.20 10.72 -0.66
N HIS A 50 48.19 10.00 -1.78
CA HIS A 50 47.00 9.88 -2.61
C HIS A 50 45.81 9.27 -1.86
N PHE A 51 46.06 8.19 -1.13
CA PHE A 51 45.01 7.58 -0.27
C PHE A 51 44.52 8.54 0.80
N ALA A 52 45.39 9.32 1.41
CA ALA A 52 45.04 10.29 2.43
C ALA A 52 44.17 11.42 1.85
N GLU A 53 44.42 11.88 0.65
CA GLU A 53 43.60 12.87 -0.07
C GLU A 53 42.22 12.31 -0.41
N GLU A 54 42.17 11.08 -0.94
CA GLU A 54 40.90 10.42 -1.23
C GLU A 54 40.09 10.20 0.05
N TRP A 55 40.73 9.74 1.12
CA TRP A 55 40.09 9.55 2.41
C TRP A 55 39.61 10.86 3.02
N GLU A 56 40.40 11.94 2.94
CA GLU A 56 40.00 13.27 3.40
C GLU A 56 38.78 13.76 2.62
N ARG A 57 38.78 13.61 1.29
CA ARG A 57 37.66 13.98 0.43
C ARG A 57 36.41 13.20 0.79
N SER A 58 36.52 11.88 1.02
CA SER A 58 35.40 11.03 1.40
C SER A 58 34.84 11.39 2.78
N VAL A 59 35.67 11.65 3.77
CA VAL A 59 35.25 12.05 5.13
C VAL A 59 34.57 13.42 5.12
N LYS A 60 35.12 14.39 4.37
CA LYS A 60 34.55 15.74 4.26
C LYS A 60 33.28 15.78 3.41
N SER A 61 33.13 14.87 2.44
CA SER A 61 31.90 14.73 1.65
C SER A 61 30.76 14.04 2.40
N GLY A 62 30.96 13.69 3.70
CA GLY A 62 29.94 13.02 4.51
C GLY A 62 29.90 11.48 4.32
N TYR A 63 30.94 10.90 3.68
CA TYR A 63 31.06 9.45 3.54
C TYR A 63 31.11 8.78 4.93
N ARG A 64 30.18 7.84 5.17
CA ARG A 64 30.13 7.01 6.39
C ARG A 64 30.57 5.58 6.06
N GLU A 65 31.25 4.91 7.01
CA GLU A 65 31.57 3.48 6.91
C GLU A 65 30.31 2.63 6.71
N ASP A 66 29.18 3.09 7.21
CA ASP A 66 27.87 2.45 6.99
C ASP A 66 27.48 2.39 5.48
N ALA A 67 28.11 3.18 4.60
CA ALA A 67 27.90 3.10 3.16
C ALA A 67 28.52 1.84 2.52
N ASP A 68 29.41 1.15 3.22
CA ASP A 68 29.92 -0.17 2.84
C ASP A 68 28.92 -1.30 3.17
N MET A 69 27.86 -0.98 3.95
CA MET A 69 26.78 -1.92 4.22
C MET A 69 26.05 -2.26 2.94
N SER A 70 25.77 -3.56 2.75
CA SER A 70 25.00 -4.02 1.58
C SER A 70 23.56 -3.48 1.62
N PHE A 71 22.94 -3.34 0.45
CA PHE A 71 21.55 -2.91 0.33
C PHE A 71 20.61 -3.79 1.17
N GLU A 72 20.79 -5.11 1.16
CA GLU A 72 19.97 -6.06 1.91
C GLU A 72 20.05 -5.81 3.42
N ASN A 73 21.26 -5.71 3.97
CA ASN A 73 21.45 -5.50 5.41
C ASN A 73 20.85 -4.16 5.86
N TYR A 74 20.98 -3.12 5.03
CA TYR A 74 20.36 -1.83 5.32
C TYR A 74 18.84 -1.90 5.24
N ALA A 75 18.29 -2.56 4.22
CA ALA A 75 16.85 -2.71 4.02
C ALA A 75 16.18 -3.48 5.16
N GLU A 76 16.80 -4.57 5.67
CA GLU A 76 16.28 -5.30 6.82
C GLU A 76 16.33 -4.44 8.09
N SER A 77 17.43 -3.74 8.34
CA SER A 77 17.53 -2.78 9.43
C SER A 77 16.47 -1.66 9.30
N TRP A 78 16.25 -1.15 8.10
CA TRP A 78 15.21 -0.16 7.82
C TRP A 78 13.81 -0.69 8.13
N LEU A 79 13.47 -1.91 7.71
CA LEU A 79 12.17 -2.52 7.99
C LEU A 79 11.87 -2.63 9.49
N VAL A 80 12.86 -2.96 10.29
CA VAL A 80 12.72 -3.07 11.76
C VAL A 80 12.46 -1.70 12.41
N ARG A 81 13.09 -0.64 11.91
CA ARG A 81 12.95 0.72 12.45
C ARG A 81 11.64 1.42 12.05
N GLN A 82 10.85 0.84 11.12
CA GLN A 82 9.65 1.52 10.63
C GLN A 82 8.48 1.41 11.61
N THR A 83 8.08 2.54 12.17
CA THR A 83 6.90 2.66 13.04
C THR A 83 5.71 3.34 12.36
N LYS A 84 5.93 4.04 11.23
CA LYS A 84 4.91 4.81 10.51
C LYS A 84 4.03 3.97 9.58
N TYR A 85 4.50 2.78 9.18
CA TYR A 85 3.78 1.93 8.26
C TYR A 85 2.91 0.91 8.99
N ALA A 86 1.72 0.65 8.44
CA ALA A 86 0.86 -0.43 8.93
C ALA A 86 1.57 -1.80 8.78
N PRO A 87 1.30 -2.78 9.67
CA PRO A 87 1.90 -4.11 9.60
C PRO A 87 1.74 -4.80 8.25
N SER A 88 0.58 -4.64 7.60
CA SER A 88 0.31 -5.17 6.25
C SER A 88 1.19 -4.54 5.16
N THR A 89 1.52 -3.25 5.29
CA THR A 89 2.44 -2.55 4.39
C THR A 89 3.87 -3.07 4.56
N LEU A 90 4.33 -3.22 5.80
CA LEU A 90 5.66 -3.76 6.09
C LEU A 90 5.80 -5.21 5.61
N ALA A 91 4.79 -6.05 5.80
CA ALA A 91 4.76 -7.41 5.27
C ALA A 91 4.85 -7.43 3.73
N SER A 92 4.14 -6.49 3.07
CA SER A 92 4.22 -6.33 1.62
C SER A 92 5.61 -5.89 1.16
N TYR A 93 6.22 -4.91 1.86
CA TYR A 93 7.57 -4.44 1.57
C TYR A 93 8.60 -5.55 1.75
N ARG A 94 8.54 -6.30 2.86
CA ARG A 94 9.43 -7.45 3.08
C ARG A 94 9.32 -8.48 1.97
N ARG A 95 8.10 -8.82 1.53
CA ARG A 95 7.88 -9.76 0.43
C ARG A 95 8.46 -9.24 -0.88
N MET A 96 8.34 -7.94 -1.17
CA MET A 96 8.91 -7.32 -2.37
C MET A 96 10.43 -7.29 -2.30
N LEU A 97 11.02 -6.88 -1.18
CA LEU A 97 12.47 -6.82 -0.98
C LEU A 97 13.12 -8.20 -1.12
N LYS A 98 12.48 -9.27 -0.62
CA LYS A 98 12.95 -10.65 -0.85
C LYS A 98 13.08 -11.02 -2.35
N GLN A 99 12.32 -10.40 -3.23
CA GLN A 99 12.45 -10.59 -4.67
C GLN A 99 13.57 -9.73 -5.28
N VAL A 100 13.92 -8.64 -4.63
CA VAL A 100 14.96 -7.68 -5.04
C VAL A 100 16.34 -8.11 -4.57
N TYR A 101 16.47 -8.70 -3.40
CA TYR A 101 17.76 -9.08 -2.79
C TYR A 101 18.66 -9.94 -3.69
N PRO A 102 18.18 -10.96 -4.42
CA PRO A 102 19.03 -11.73 -5.32
C PRO A 102 19.66 -10.91 -6.46
N LEU A 103 19.12 -9.71 -6.76
CA LEU A 103 19.55 -8.87 -7.88
C LEU A 103 20.52 -7.76 -7.45
N ILE A 104 20.22 -7.11 -6.33
CA ILE A 104 21.00 -5.95 -5.86
C ILE A 104 21.36 -6.02 -4.37
N GLY A 105 20.92 -7.05 -3.63
CA GLY A 105 21.06 -7.13 -2.16
C GLY A 105 22.49 -7.07 -1.69
N ALA A 106 23.42 -7.71 -2.40
CA ALA A 106 24.84 -7.77 -2.05
C ALA A 106 25.61 -6.48 -2.38
N ILE A 107 25.02 -5.56 -3.16
CA ILE A 107 25.71 -4.34 -3.60
C ILE A 107 25.80 -3.36 -2.41
N PRO A 108 27.00 -2.83 -2.08
CA PRO A 108 27.14 -1.78 -1.08
C PRO A 108 26.34 -0.53 -1.48
N LEU A 109 25.71 0.15 -0.50
CA LEU A 109 24.90 1.34 -0.76
C LEU A 109 25.65 2.43 -1.53
N LYS A 110 26.95 2.61 -1.26
CA LYS A 110 27.81 3.58 -1.96
C LYS A 110 27.99 3.28 -3.45
N ASP A 111 27.92 2.00 -3.84
CA ASP A 111 28.17 1.52 -5.19
C ASP A 111 26.88 1.28 -5.99
N LEU A 112 25.71 1.44 -5.34
CA LEU A 112 24.43 1.26 -6.00
C LEU A 112 24.15 2.43 -6.97
N ARG A 113 24.25 2.14 -8.26
CA ARG A 113 24.06 3.10 -9.35
C ARG A 113 22.70 2.93 -10.02
N PRO A 114 22.18 3.97 -10.74
CA PRO A 114 20.93 3.84 -11.50
C PRO A 114 20.90 2.63 -12.42
N LEU A 115 21.99 2.38 -13.17
CA LEU A 115 22.12 1.24 -14.08
C LEU A 115 21.88 -0.12 -13.39
N ALA A 116 22.33 -0.30 -12.15
CA ALA A 116 22.07 -1.54 -11.40
C ALA A 116 20.57 -1.72 -11.11
N LEU A 117 19.85 -0.62 -10.84
CA LEU A 117 18.41 -0.64 -10.61
C LEU A 117 17.62 -0.84 -11.91
N GLU A 118 18.08 -0.29 -13.02
CA GLU A 118 17.50 -0.54 -14.34
C GLU A 118 17.62 -2.02 -14.73
N ASN A 119 18.81 -2.61 -14.53
CA ASN A 119 19.03 -4.04 -14.74
C ASN A 119 18.14 -4.89 -13.83
N MET A 120 17.98 -4.50 -12.56
CA MET A 120 17.03 -5.13 -11.63
C MET A 120 15.61 -5.10 -12.21
N LEU A 121 15.15 -3.97 -12.76
CA LEU A 121 13.81 -3.86 -13.35
C LEU A 121 13.66 -4.76 -14.58
N ILE A 122 14.70 -4.84 -15.44
CA ILE A 122 14.72 -5.72 -16.62
C ILE A 122 14.57 -7.18 -16.16
N GLU A 123 15.33 -7.61 -15.17
CA GLU A 123 15.24 -8.98 -14.65
C GLU A 123 13.91 -9.28 -13.97
N LEU A 124 13.35 -8.31 -13.24
CA LEU A 124 12.02 -8.45 -12.64
C LEU A 124 10.93 -8.60 -13.72
N ARG A 125 11.01 -7.85 -14.83
CA ARG A 125 10.03 -7.96 -15.94
C ARG A 125 10.06 -9.32 -16.62
N LYS A 126 11.21 -10.01 -16.67
CA LYS A 126 11.33 -11.36 -17.21
C LYS A 126 10.66 -12.42 -16.34
N ARG A 127 10.46 -12.12 -15.03
CA ARG A 127 9.87 -13.09 -14.10
C ARG A 127 8.39 -13.29 -14.38
N THR A 128 7.94 -14.49 -14.14
CA THR A 128 6.52 -14.84 -14.23
C THR A 128 5.91 -14.98 -12.84
N SER A 129 4.70 -14.49 -12.69
CA SER A 129 3.87 -14.72 -11.51
C SER A 129 2.55 -15.35 -11.95
N ARG A 130 2.23 -16.54 -11.42
CA ARG A 130 1.04 -17.31 -11.81
C ARG A 130 0.93 -17.54 -13.33
N GLY A 131 2.06 -17.85 -13.98
CA GLY A 131 2.11 -18.12 -15.43
C GLY A 131 2.03 -16.87 -16.33
N ARG A 132 2.08 -15.66 -15.77
CA ARG A 132 2.07 -14.40 -16.54
C ARG A 132 3.28 -13.55 -16.18
N GLN A 133 3.84 -12.85 -17.16
CA GLN A 133 4.92 -11.88 -16.91
C GLN A 133 4.47 -10.79 -15.94
N ILE A 134 5.42 -10.28 -15.16
CA ILE A 134 5.18 -9.16 -14.24
C ILE A 134 4.86 -7.91 -15.06
N ARG A 135 3.69 -7.31 -14.79
CA ARG A 135 3.25 -6.07 -15.45
C ARG A 135 4.14 -4.90 -15.02
N GLU A 136 4.30 -3.91 -15.91
CA GLU A 136 5.10 -2.70 -15.65
C GLU A 136 4.73 -2.02 -14.31
N ALA A 137 3.46 -1.81 -14.05
CA ALA A 137 2.98 -1.24 -12.78
C ALA A 137 3.42 -2.05 -11.55
N THR A 138 3.69 -3.36 -11.68
CA THR A 138 4.22 -4.19 -10.59
C THR A 138 5.73 -3.99 -10.46
N ALA A 139 6.47 -3.91 -11.57
CA ALA A 139 7.90 -3.61 -11.56
C ALA A 139 8.18 -2.25 -10.91
N GLN A 140 7.37 -1.24 -11.23
CA GLN A 140 7.44 0.09 -10.61
C GLN A 140 7.20 0.07 -9.10
N LYS A 141 6.32 -0.82 -8.60
CA LYS A 141 6.13 -0.99 -7.14
C LYS A 141 7.38 -1.51 -6.45
N TYR A 142 8.14 -2.41 -7.08
CA TYR A 142 9.44 -2.85 -6.54
C TYR A 142 10.41 -1.67 -6.43
N LEU A 143 10.52 -0.85 -7.49
CA LEU A 143 11.38 0.33 -7.46
C LEU A 143 10.92 1.34 -6.41
N THR A 144 9.61 1.51 -6.19
CA THR A 144 9.06 2.38 -5.14
C THR A 144 9.55 1.95 -3.76
N VAL A 145 9.56 0.65 -3.46
CA VAL A 145 10.05 0.13 -2.18
C VAL A 145 11.57 0.33 -2.05
N VAL A 146 12.34 0.03 -3.10
CA VAL A 146 13.79 0.29 -3.15
C VAL A 146 14.08 1.77 -2.93
N SER A 147 13.33 2.65 -3.61
CA SER A 147 13.44 4.10 -3.47
C SER A 147 13.12 4.58 -2.06
N ALA A 148 12.17 3.95 -1.36
CA ALA A 148 11.87 4.29 0.02
C ALA A 148 13.04 3.95 0.96
N VAL A 149 13.66 2.78 0.81
CA VAL A 149 14.88 2.38 1.54
C VAL A 149 16.03 3.34 1.28
N LEU A 150 16.28 3.66 0.00
CA LEU A 150 17.37 4.56 -0.39
C LEU A 150 17.12 6.02 0.02
N SER A 151 15.85 6.45 0.09
CA SER A 151 15.50 7.77 0.64
C SER A 151 15.77 7.86 2.13
N ASP A 152 15.57 6.77 2.89
CA ASP A 152 15.95 6.68 4.28
C ASP A 152 17.49 6.71 4.45
N ALA A 153 18.21 5.97 3.60
CA ALA A 153 19.68 6.00 3.59
C ALA A 153 20.22 7.41 3.28
N LYS A 154 19.58 8.14 2.34
CA LYS A 154 19.90 9.53 2.05
C LYS A 154 19.60 10.45 3.24
N LYS A 155 18.42 10.29 3.88
CA LYS A 155 18.03 11.08 5.06
C LYS A 155 18.99 10.88 6.23
N ASN A 156 19.54 9.67 6.37
CA ASN A 156 20.54 9.34 7.39
C ASN A 156 21.98 9.66 6.92
N GLU A 157 22.14 10.36 5.79
CA GLU A 157 23.42 10.81 5.22
C GLU A 157 24.41 9.68 4.89
N ILE A 158 23.89 8.45 4.69
CA ILE A 158 24.70 7.27 4.30
C ILE A 158 25.07 7.36 2.81
N ILE A 159 24.13 7.82 1.99
CA ILE A 159 24.34 8.13 0.58
C ILE A 159 23.95 9.58 0.27
N GLN A 160 24.61 10.20 -0.69
CA GLN A 160 24.36 11.61 -1.05
C GLN A 160 23.10 11.77 -1.91
N LYS A 161 22.84 10.83 -2.81
CA LYS A 161 21.72 10.85 -3.75
C LYS A 161 21.01 9.52 -3.73
N ASN A 162 19.70 9.54 -4.00
CA ASN A 162 18.92 8.32 -4.20
C ASN A 162 18.94 7.96 -5.69
N PRO A 163 19.66 6.90 -6.11
CA PRO A 163 19.77 6.53 -7.51
C PRO A 163 18.43 6.08 -8.13
N ALA A 164 17.49 5.59 -7.32
CA ALA A 164 16.18 5.19 -7.83
C ALA A 164 15.31 6.36 -8.33
N ARG A 165 15.61 7.59 -7.90
CA ARG A 165 14.94 8.79 -8.40
C ARG A 165 15.51 9.34 -9.71
N MET A 166 16.56 8.74 -10.21
CA MET A 166 17.21 9.12 -11.47
C MET A 166 16.78 8.21 -12.62
N ILE A 167 15.84 7.32 -12.38
CA ILE A 167 15.33 6.37 -13.36
C ILE A 167 14.04 6.92 -13.92
N ASP A 168 14.00 7.10 -15.23
CA ASP A 168 12.78 7.40 -15.96
C ASP A 168 11.97 6.12 -16.17
N LEU A 169 10.75 6.14 -15.66
CA LEU A 169 9.84 5.01 -15.80
C LEU A 169 8.85 5.29 -16.93
N PRO A 170 8.54 4.30 -17.75
CA PRO A 170 7.48 4.44 -18.74
C PRO A 170 6.14 4.70 -18.05
N ASP A 171 5.29 5.50 -18.69
CA ASP A 171 3.92 5.68 -18.25
C ASP A 171 3.21 4.33 -18.23
N THR A 172 2.50 4.08 -17.16
CA THR A 172 1.62 2.91 -17.10
C THR A 172 0.23 3.30 -17.56
N GLU A 173 -0.28 2.59 -18.56
CA GLU A 173 -1.68 2.75 -18.94
C GLU A 173 -2.57 2.59 -17.72
N ALA A 174 -3.46 3.55 -17.51
CA ALA A 174 -4.49 3.45 -16.50
C ALA A 174 -5.35 2.22 -16.83
N SER A 175 -5.40 1.24 -15.94
CA SER A 175 -6.28 0.09 -16.15
C SER A 175 -7.72 0.59 -16.16
N VAL A 176 -8.39 0.43 -17.30
CA VAL A 176 -9.84 0.66 -17.38
C VAL A 176 -10.50 -0.29 -16.38
N GLN A 177 -11.18 0.29 -15.40
CA GLN A 177 -11.92 -0.50 -14.42
C GLN A 177 -13.24 -0.91 -15.07
N LEU A 178 -13.43 -2.22 -15.22
CA LEU A 178 -14.70 -2.75 -15.69
C LEU A 178 -15.72 -2.62 -14.55
N ILE A 179 -16.79 -1.86 -14.80
CA ILE A 179 -17.87 -1.61 -13.84
C ILE A 179 -19.12 -2.32 -14.38
N PRO A 180 -19.85 -3.09 -13.54
CA PRO A 180 -21.09 -3.71 -13.96
C PRO A 180 -22.12 -2.67 -14.45
N THR A 181 -22.86 -3.03 -15.48
CA THR A 181 -24.09 -2.31 -15.83
C THR A 181 -25.16 -2.50 -14.75
N PRO A 182 -26.23 -1.68 -14.70
CA PRO A 182 -27.33 -1.90 -13.76
C PRO A 182 -27.95 -3.31 -13.86
N ASP A 183 -28.12 -3.84 -15.07
CA ASP A 183 -28.67 -5.17 -15.30
C ASP A 183 -27.73 -6.27 -14.77
N GLU A 184 -26.42 -6.12 -15.01
CA GLU A 184 -25.42 -7.04 -14.45
C GLU A 184 -25.36 -6.96 -12.93
N ALA A 185 -25.49 -5.76 -12.36
CA ALA A 185 -25.55 -5.58 -10.91
C ALA A 185 -26.78 -6.26 -10.29
N ASN A 186 -27.95 -6.14 -10.91
CA ASN A 186 -29.16 -6.84 -10.51
C ASN A 186 -28.96 -8.37 -10.58
N ARG A 187 -28.41 -8.86 -11.69
CA ARG A 187 -28.09 -10.28 -11.82
C ARG A 187 -27.07 -10.76 -10.78
N ILE A 188 -26.09 -9.93 -10.42
CA ILE A 188 -25.14 -10.23 -9.33
C ILE A 188 -25.89 -10.38 -8.00
N ILE A 189 -26.86 -9.50 -7.70
CA ILE A 189 -27.66 -9.58 -6.47
C ILE A 189 -28.53 -10.83 -6.49
N GLU A 190 -29.18 -11.14 -7.60
CA GLU A 190 -30.03 -12.33 -7.76
C GLU A 190 -29.27 -13.62 -7.44
N VAL A 191 -28.10 -13.84 -8.01
CA VAL A 191 -27.29 -15.04 -7.74
C VAL A 191 -26.74 -15.09 -6.32
N MET A 192 -26.71 -13.97 -5.62
CA MET A 192 -26.31 -13.91 -4.21
C MET A 192 -27.44 -14.29 -3.25
N LEU A 193 -28.69 -14.27 -3.68
CA LEU A 193 -29.85 -14.63 -2.82
C LEU A 193 -29.79 -16.10 -2.36
N ASP A 194 -29.18 -16.96 -3.14
CA ASP A 194 -28.98 -18.39 -2.80
C ASP A 194 -27.81 -18.64 -1.85
N GLU A 195 -27.05 -17.60 -1.53
CA GLU A 195 -25.90 -17.72 -0.64
C GLU A 195 -26.30 -17.76 0.84
N PRO A 196 -25.51 -18.42 1.70
CA PRO A 196 -25.64 -18.27 3.14
C PRO A 196 -25.68 -16.82 3.57
N TRP A 197 -26.57 -16.47 4.50
CA TRP A 197 -26.84 -15.07 4.91
C TRP A 197 -25.59 -14.23 5.21
N HIS A 198 -24.58 -14.80 5.80
CA HIS A 198 -23.36 -14.05 6.10
C HIS A 198 -22.58 -13.62 4.84
N TYR A 199 -22.70 -14.37 3.73
CA TYR A 199 -22.16 -13.95 2.42
C TYR A 199 -23.09 -12.94 1.75
N LEU A 200 -24.38 -13.25 1.68
CA LEU A 200 -25.40 -12.36 1.11
C LEU A 200 -25.30 -10.96 1.70
N ILE A 201 -25.39 -10.85 3.03
CA ILE A 201 -25.36 -9.55 3.72
C ILE A 201 -24.01 -8.84 3.53
N PHE A 202 -22.91 -9.58 3.49
CA PHE A 202 -21.60 -8.99 3.22
C PHE A 202 -21.56 -8.32 1.84
N TYR A 203 -22.09 -8.95 0.81
CA TYR A 203 -22.06 -8.41 -0.56
C TYR A 203 -23.11 -7.33 -0.75
N VAL A 204 -24.29 -7.47 -0.17
CA VAL A 204 -25.30 -6.41 -0.16
C VAL A 204 -24.74 -5.14 0.48
N LEU A 205 -24.11 -5.24 1.66
CA LEU A 205 -23.44 -4.09 2.29
C LEU A 205 -22.26 -3.57 1.46
N ALA A 206 -21.52 -4.44 0.74
CA ALA A 206 -20.44 -3.98 -0.14
C ALA A 206 -20.97 -3.09 -1.27
N ILE A 207 -22.11 -3.45 -1.86
CA ILE A 207 -22.78 -2.67 -2.92
C ILE A 207 -23.40 -1.41 -2.34
N TYR A 208 -24.12 -1.52 -1.22
CA TYR A 208 -24.88 -0.42 -0.63
C TYR A 208 -24.01 0.67 0.00
N THR A 209 -22.89 0.31 0.62
CA THR A 209 -22.03 1.23 1.37
C THR A 209 -20.73 1.61 0.67
N GLY A 210 -20.36 0.86 -0.36
CA GLY A 210 -19.05 0.99 -0.99
C GLY A 210 -17.86 0.70 -0.07
N CYS A 211 -18.07 0.05 1.07
CA CYS A 211 -17.02 -0.25 2.04
C CYS A 211 -15.94 -1.18 1.45
N ARG A 212 -14.70 -0.98 1.90
CA ARG A 212 -13.61 -1.90 1.57
C ARG A 212 -13.80 -3.25 2.28
N ARG A 213 -13.29 -4.33 1.70
CA ARG A 213 -13.35 -5.67 2.29
C ARG A 213 -12.98 -5.71 3.76
N GLY A 214 -11.87 -5.08 4.12
CA GLY A 214 -11.38 -5.06 5.49
C GLY A 214 -12.29 -4.27 6.43
N GLU A 215 -12.91 -3.21 5.95
CA GLU A 215 -13.88 -2.41 6.70
C GLU A 215 -15.13 -3.23 6.99
N LEU A 216 -15.72 -3.88 5.98
CA LEU A 216 -16.85 -4.79 6.17
C LEU A 216 -16.52 -5.92 7.16
N ALA A 217 -15.37 -6.57 6.99
CA ALA A 217 -14.96 -7.67 7.86
C ALA A 217 -14.71 -7.25 9.32
N ALA A 218 -14.58 -5.96 9.58
CA ALA A 218 -14.39 -5.39 10.92
C ALA A 218 -15.70 -4.95 11.59
N LEU A 219 -16.82 -4.89 10.86
CA LEU A 219 -18.09 -4.38 11.39
C LEU A 219 -18.57 -5.17 12.59
N LYS A 220 -19.02 -4.43 13.58
CA LYS A 220 -19.64 -4.93 14.82
C LYS A 220 -21.09 -4.52 14.89
N TRP A 221 -21.90 -5.23 15.64
CA TRP A 221 -23.29 -4.86 15.87
C TRP A 221 -23.43 -3.48 16.52
N SER A 222 -22.46 -3.09 17.34
CA SER A 222 -22.39 -1.75 17.95
C SER A 222 -22.13 -0.62 16.95
N ASP A 223 -21.68 -0.93 15.73
CA ASP A 223 -21.44 0.06 14.68
C ASP A 223 -22.74 0.42 13.92
N ILE A 224 -23.85 -0.29 14.21
CA ILE A 224 -25.17 -0.06 13.64
C ILE A 224 -26.05 0.60 14.71
N ILE A 225 -26.49 1.82 14.44
CA ILE A 225 -27.40 2.57 15.30
C ILE A 225 -28.73 2.68 14.55
N ILE A 226 -29.82 2.20 15.14
CA ILE A 226 -31.16 2.18 14.56
C ILE A 226 -32.08 3.03 15.42
N ASN A 227 -32.77 3.98 14.76
CA ASN A 227 -33.77 4.85 15.36
C ASN A 227 -35.07 4.72 14.54
N GLY A 228 -36.01 3.88 15.01
CA GLY A 228 -37.23 3.57 14.25
C GLY A 228 -36.92 2.80 12.97
N ASP A 229 -37.25 3.39 11.83
CA ASP A 229 -37.06 2.81 10.49
C ASP A 229 -35.82 3.36 9.80
N GLU A 230 -35.13 4.32 10.38
CA GLU A 230 -33.85 4.83 9.89
C GLU A 230 -32.69 4.29 10.72
N GLY A 231 -31.52 4.26 10.11
CA GLY A 231 -30.32 3.81 10.79
C GLY A 231 -29.05 4.47 10.26
N THR A 232 -27.99 4.26 11.00
CA THR A 232 -26.64 4.66 10.59
C THR A 232 -25.65 3.54 10.81
N LEU A 233 -24.69 3.41 9.90
CA LEU A 233 -23.55 2.51 9.99
C LEU A 233 -22.28 3.31 10.17
N ILE A 234 -21.55 3.06 11.24
CA ILE A 234 -20.26 3.70 11.54
C ILE A 234 -19.12 2.82 11.04
N VAL A 235 -18.30 3.33 10.12
CA VAL A 235 -17.13 2.62 9.58
C VAL A 235 -15.86 3.25 10.16
N SER A 236 -15.30 2.63 11.20
CA SER A 236 -14.16 3.17 11.97
C SER A 236 -12.93 2.28 11.95
N SER A 237 -13.09 0.98 11.65
CA SER A 237 -12.03 -0.02 11.73
C SER A 237 -11.91 -0.84 10.46
N SER A 238 -10.81 -1.58 10.33
CA SER A 238 -10.55 -2.46 9.21
C SER A 238 -9.77 -3.69 9.68
N ARG A 239 -10.12 -4.88 9.19
CA ARG A 239 -9.43 -6.14 9.47
C ARG A 239 -8.73 -6.65 8.22
N SER A 240 -7.47 -7.01 8.38
CA SER A 240 -6.67 -7.58 7.30
C SER A 240 -5.82 -8.73 7.79
N MET A 241 -5.56 -9.68 6.90
CA MET A 241 -4.59 -10.75 7.16
C MET A 241 -3.17 -10.21 6.93
N VAL A 242 -2.33 -10.36 7.92
CA VAL A 242 -0.89 -10.06 7.83
C VAL A 242 -0.14 -11.39 7.92
N PRO A 243 0.68 -11.75 6.93
CA PRO A 243 1.52 -12.94 6.99
C PRO A 243 2.32 -13.00 8.29
N ASP A 244 2.43 -14.17 8.87
CA ASP A 244 3.18 -14.48 10.10
C ASP A 244 2.64 -13.83 11.39
N VAL A 245 1.64 -12.93 11.29
CA VAL A 245 1.00 -12.24 12.43
C VAL A 245 -0.45 -12.70 12.62
N GLY A 246 -1.14 -13.02 11.52
CA GLY A 246 -2.56 -13.38 11.53
C GLY A 246 -3.48 -12.21 11.17
N ILE A 247 -4.73 -12.27 11.67
CA ILE A 247 -5.71 -11.21 11.42
C ILE A 247 -5.45 -10.04 12.38
N VAL A 248 -5.17 -8.88 11.82
CA VAL A 248 -4.96 -7.64 12.54
C VAL A 248 -6.15 -6.70 12.29
N GLU A 249 -6.71 -6.17 13.37
CA GLU A 249 -7.69 -5.09 13.32
C GLU A 249 -7.01 -3.76 13.66
N GLY A 250 -7.31 -2.73 12.90
CA GLY A 250 -6.76 -1.39 13.06
C GLY A 250 -7.72 -0.33 12.51
N LYS A 251 -7.28 0.91 12.53
CA LYS A 251 -8.03 2.02 11.93
C LYS A 251 -8.21 1.81 10.42
N THR A 252 -9.21 2.48 9.84
CA THR A 252 -9.38 2.53 8.38
C THR A 252 -8.09 3.00 7.68
N LYS A 253 -7.92 2.70 6.40
CA LYS A 253 -6.69 3.01 5.64
C LYS A 253 -6.27 4.49 5.72
N ASN A 254 -7.24 5.40 5.83
CA ASN A 254 -6.99 6.85 5.94
C ASN A 254 -7.10 7.36 7.39
N GLY A 255 -7.29 6.47 8.39
CA GLY A 255 -7.43 6.83 9.79
C GLY A 255 -8.72 7.57 10.15
N ARG A 256 -9.62 7.81 9.17
CA ARG A 256 -10.87 8.53 9.36
C ARG A 256 -12.04 7.56 9.48
N SER A 257 -12.91 7.80 10.43
CA SER A 257 -14.23 7.16 10.48
C SER A 257 -15.21 7.91 9.58
N ARG A 258 -16.22 7.20 9.11
CA ARG A 258 -17.32 7.77 8.36
C ARG A 258 -18.63 7.13 8.75
N VAL A 259 -19.71 7.84 8.49
CA VAL A 259 -21.08 7.39 8.73
C VAL A 259 -21.78 7.18 7.39
N VAL A 260 -22.50 6.08 7.27
CA VAL A 260 -23.34 5.78 6.11
C VAL A 260 -24.79 5.69 6.60
N ALA A 261 -25.68 6.43 5.98
CA ALA A 261 -27.11 6.35 6.29
C ALA A 261 -27.69 5.02 5.80
N LEU A 262 -28.58 4.45 6.56
CA LEU A 262 -29.33 3.23 6.25
C LEU A 262 -30.81 3.59 6.14
N ASP A 263 -31.39 3.23 5.01
CA ASP A 263 -32.86 3.36 4.80
C ASP A 263 -33.62 2.25 5.53
N ASP A 264 -34.95 2.35 5.52
CA ASP A 264 -35.87 1.41 6.14
C ASP A 264 -35.67 -0.04 5.66
N SER A 265 -35.45 -0.21 4.36
CA SER A 265 -35.22 -1.52 3.75
C SER A 265 -33.93 -2.18 4.28
N MET A 266 -32.82 -1.42 4.32
CA MET A 266 -31.55 -1.91 4.85
C MET A 266 -31.63 -2.17 6.36
N VAL A 267 -32.34 -1.33 7.11
CA VAL A 267 -32.60 -1.55 8.53
C VAL A 267 -33.37 -2.85 8.76
N CYS A 268 -34.41 -3.13 7.98
CA CYS A 268 -35.18 -4.36 8.02
C CYS A 268 -34.30 -5.60 7.75
N ILE A 269 -33.46 -5.56 6.70
CA ILE A 269 -32.52 -6.63 6.36
C ILE A 269 -31.55 -6.88 7.51
N LEU A 270 -30.98 -5.84 8.10
CA LEU A 270 -30.01 -5.98 9.20
C LEU A 270 -30.65 -6.47 10.50
N LYS A 271 -31.89 -6.03 10.81
CA LYS A 271 -32.68 -6.59 11.92
C LYS A 271 -32.92 -8.09 11.72
N SER A 272 -33.37 -8.50 10.52
CA SER A 272 -33.60 -9.91 10.19
C SER A 272 -32.32 -10.75 10.31
N TYR A 273 -31.19 -10.20 9.85
CA TYR A 273 -29.88 -10.85 9.98
C TYR A 273 -29.46 -10.98 11.46
N TYR A 274 -29.69 -9.94 12.27
CA TYR A 274 -29.40 -9.98 13.70
C TYR A 274 -30.17 -11.09 14.40
N TYR A 275 -31.49 -11.19 14.17
CA TYR A 275 -32.33 -12.25 14.75
C TYR A 275 -31.88 -13.63 14.31
N LYS A 276 -31.53 -13.79 13.04
CA LYS A 276 -30.96 -15.05 12.54
C LYS A 276 -29.68 -15.43 13.26
N LYS A 277 -28.77 -14.48 13.49
CA LYS A 277 -27.53 -14.74 14.24
C LYS A 277 -27.77 -15.04 15.71
N GLN A 278 -28.76 -14.43 16.33
CA GLN A 278 -29.20 -14.80 17.69
C GLN A 278 -29.72 -16.24 17.74
N GLU A 279 -30.54 -16.62 16.77
CA GLU A 279 -31.08 -17.98 16.70
C GLU A 279 -30.00 -19.03 16.43
N GLU A 280 -29.05 -18.75 15.57
CA GLU A 280 -27.86 -19.60 15.35
C GLU A 280 -27.08 -19.80 16.67
N ALA A 281 -26.87 -18.71 17.43
CA ALA A 281 -26.16 -18.78 18.70
C ALA A 281 -26.93 -19.59 19.74
N ARG A 282 -28.27 -19.40 19.82
CA ARG A 282 -29.14 -20.14 20.72
C ARG A 282 -29.14 -21.64 20.42
N ARG A 283 -29.31 -22.01 19.14
CA ARG A 283 -29.31 -23.44 18.69
C ARG A 283 -27.96 -24.09 18.87
N GLY A 284 -26.88 -23.35 18.60
CA GLY A 284 -25.52 -23.86 18.70
C GLY A 284 -24.91 -23.80 20.12
N HIS A 285 -25.68 -23.30 21.10
CA HIS A 285 -25.23 -23.14 22.50
C HIS A 285 -23.92 -22.34 22.64
N PHE A 286 -23.75 -21.26 21.85
CA PHE A 286 -22.60 -20.39 21.95
C PHE A 286 -23.02 -18.92 22.14
N LYS A 287 -22.10 -18.10 22.67
CA LYS A 287 -22.33 -16.66 22.82
C LYS A 287 -22.27 -15.97 21.46
N MET A 288 -23.29 -15.17 21.14
CA MET A 288 -23.30 -14.36 19.93
C MET A 288 -22.07 -13.44 19.89
N SER A 289 -21.39 -13.42 18.76
CA SER A 289 -20.23 -12.54 18.53
C SER A 289 -20.64 -11.07 18.48
N CYS A 290 -19.75 -10.18 18.90
CA CYS A 290 -19.94 -8.75 18.66
C CYS A 290 -19.77 -8.36 17.17
N TYR A 291 -19.12 -9.19 16.35
CA TYR A 291 -18.93 -8.93 14.92
C TYR A 291 -20.12 -9.41 14.09
N LEU A 292 -20.42 -8.67 13.02
CA LEU A 292 -21.50 -9.03 12.08
C LEU A 292 -21.22 -10.35 11.38
N PHE A 293 -20.01 -10.55 10.89
CA PHE A 293 -19.68 -11.62 9.96
C PHE A 293 -18.98 -12.78 10.65
N THR A 294 -19.79 -13.73 11.08
CA THR A 294 -19.37 -14.99 11.66
C THR A 294 -19.99 -16.17 10.89
N ASN A 295 -19.35 -17.33 10.95
CA ASN A 295 -19.94 -18.58 10.44
C ASN A 295 -21.11 -19.04 11.36
N SER A 296 -21.75 -20.14 10.98
CA SER A 296 -22.86 -20.73 11.76
C SER A 296 -22.48 -21.21 13.15
N ARG A 297 -21.19 -21.29 13.48
CA ARG A 297 -20.64 -21.64 14.81
C ARG A 297 -20.20 -20.42 15.61
N GLY A 298 -20.53 -19.20 15.17
CA GLY A 298 -20.14 -17.97 15.83
C GLY A 298 -18.66 -17.56 15.67
N GLN A 299 -17.90 -18.30 14.88
CA GLN A 299 -16.49 -18.01 14.66
C GLN A 299 -16.31 -16.94 13.59
N LEU A 300 -15.31 -16.10 13.77
CA LEU A 300 -14.97 -15.04 12.80
C LEU A 300 -14.54 -15.62 11.46
N ILE A 301 -15.12 -15.09 10.40
CA ILE A 301 -14.78 -15.47 9.04
C ILE A 301 -13.49 -14.75 8.62
N HIS A 302 -12.56 -15.50 8.03
CA HIS A 302 -11.34 -14.91 7.48
C HIS A 302 -11.69 -13.95 6.31
N PRO A 303 -11.17 -12.71 6.27
CA PRO A 303 -11.55 -11.72 5.26
C PRO A 303 -11.39 -12.19 3.81
N ASP A 304 -10.37 -13.02 3.51
CA ASP A 304 -10.17 -13.55 2.16
C ASP A 304 -11.22 -14.57 1.74
N THR A 305 -11.95 -15.16 2.67
CA THR A 305 -13.03 -16.12 2.37
C THR A 305 -14.12 -15.46 1.54
N PHE A 306 -14.51 -14.23 1.86
CA PHE A 306 -15.48 -13.46 1.07
C PHE A 306 -14.99 -13.24 -0.37
N THR A 307 -13.73 -12.88 -0.57
CA THR A 307 -13.18 -12.70 -1.92
C THR A 307 -13.14 -14.01 -2.70
N LYS A 308 -12.78 -15.12 -2.05
CA LYS A 308 -12.73 -16.43 -2.70
C LYS A 308 -14.13 -16.94 -3.06
N ARG A 309 -15.12 -16.75 -2.15
CA ARG A 309 -16.49 -17.14 -2.41
C ARG A 309 -17.11 -16.33 -3.55
N LEU A 310 -16.93 -15.00 -3.53
CA LEU A 310 -17.39 -14.13 -4.61
C LEU A 310 -16.79 -14.54 -5.97
N ARG A 311 -15.47 -14.86 -6.01
CA ARG A 311 -14.85 -15.32 -7.26
C ARG A 311 -15.51 -16.60 -7.77
N ARG A 312 -15.81 -17.56 -6.89
CA ARG A 312 -16.51 -18.78 -7.25
C ARG A 312 -17.92 -18.48 -7.81
N ILE A 313 -18.70 -17.62 -7.12
CA ILE A 313 -20.04 -17.20 -7.59
C ILE A 313 -19.94 -16.61 -9.00
N TYR A 314 -18.96 -15.75 -9.23
CA TYR A 314 -18.77 -15.14 -10.56
C TYR A 314 -18.36 -16.17 -11.63
N ASP A 315 -17.47 -17.10 -11.30
CA ASP A 315 -17.03 -18.14 -12.23
C ASP A 315 -18.18 -19.12 -12.57
N GLU A 316 -18.98 -19.51 -11.58
CA GLU A 316 -20.13 -20.42 -11.72
C GLU A 316 -21.29 -19.79 -12.54
N ASN A 317 -21.39 -18.44 -12.54
CA ASN A 317 -22.47 -17.73 -13.23
C ASN A 317 -22.02 -16.95 -14.48
N GLY A 318 -20.80 -17.19 -14.96
CA GLY A 318 -20.31 -16.64 -16.23
C GLY A 318 -20.04 -15.14 -16.21
N PHE A 319 -19.80 -14.53 -15.04
CA PHE A 319 -19.41 -13.12 -14.96
C PHE A 319 -17.96 -12.91 -15.42
N PRO A 320 -17.61 -11.70 -15.90
CA PRO A 320 -16.26 -11.35 -16.32
C PRO A 320 -15.20 -11.68 -15.26
N LYS A 321 -14.04 -12.17 -15.70
CA LYS A 321 -12.91 -12.49 -14.80
C LYS A 321 -12.32 -11.27 -14.10
N GLU A 322 -12.54 -10.11 -14.69
CA GLU A 322 -12.14 -8.81 -14.18
C GLU A 322 -12.98 -8.37 -12.97
N TYR A 323 -14.20 -8.93 -12.83
CA TYR A 323 -15.04 -8.61 -11.67
C TYR A 323 -14.48 -9.22 -10.40
N HIS A 324 -14.42 -8.41 -9.36
CA HIS A 324 -13.90 -8.77 -8.05
C HIS A 324 -14.59 -7.92 -6.98
N LEU A 325 -14.34 -8.19 -5.71
CA LEU A 325 -15.04 -7.50 -4.62
C LEU A 325 -14.92 -5.96 -4.69
N HIS A 326 -13.78 -5.44 -5.15
CA HIS A 326 -13.61 -3.98 -5.29
C HIS A 326 -14.43 -3.39 -6.43
N THR A 327 -14.85 -4.22 -7.39
CA THR A 327 -15.77 -3.83 -8.49
C THR A 327 -17.14 -3.41 -7.95
N LEU A 328 -17.63 -4.05 -6.87
CA LEU A 328 -18.88 -3.64 -6.20
C LEU A 328 -18.80 -2.22 -5.65
N ARG A 329 -17.64 -1.85 -5.09
CA ARG A 329 -17.39 -0.49 -4.66
C ARG A 329 -17.26 0.49 -5.84
N HIS A 330 -16.67 0.08 -6.96
CA HIS A 330 -16.66 0.90 -8.18
C HIS A 330 -18.07 1.13 -8.69
N TYR A 331 -18.92 0.10 -8.65
CA TYR A 331 -20.33 0.22 -8.96
C TYR A 331 -21.04 1.24 -8.06
N PHE A 332 -20.89 1.12 -6.74
CA PHE A 332 -21.44 2.09 -5.77
C PHE A 332 -21.06 3.53 -6.11
N VAL A 333 -19.76 3.79 -6.29
CA VAL A 333 -19.27 5.15 -6.61
C VAL A 333 -19.84 5.66 -7.94
N SER A 334 -19.83 4.81 -8.97
CA SER A 334 -20.33 5.16 -10.31
C SER A 334 -21.82 5.45 -10.26
N THR A 335 -22.62 4.63 -9.56
CA THR A 335 -24.07 4.80 -9.43
C THR A 335 -24.42 6.12 -8.75
N LEU A 336 -23.75 6.47 -7.65
CA LEU A 336 -23.99 7.75 -6.97
C LEU A 336 -23.64 8.95 -7.82
N LEU A 337 -22.50 8.91 -8.53
CA LEU A 337 -22.12 9.99 -9.44
C LEU A 337 -23.08 10.13 -10.61
N HIS A 338 -23.60 9.02 -11.16
CA HIS A 338 -24.63 9.03 -12.18
C HIS A 338 -25.96 9.55 -11.65
N GLY A 339 -26.30 9.24 -10.41
CA GLY A 339 -27.48 9.77 -9.71
C GLY A 339 -27.39 11.25 -9.35
N GLY A 340 -26.28 11.93 -9.68
CA GLY A 340 -26.10 13.36 -9.46
C GLY A 340 -25.65 13.73 -8.05
N VAL A 341 -25.23 12.76 -7.23
CA VAL A 341 -24.65 13.03 -5.91
C VAL A 341 -23.32 13.74 -6.10
N ASP A 342 -23.08 14.80 -5.33
CA ASP A 342 -21.86 15.58 -5.45
C ASP A 342 -20.59 14.76 -5.14
N LYS A 343 -19.49 15.10 -5.78
CA LYS A 343 -18.24 14.35 -5.70
C LYS A 343 -17.66 14.29 -4.31
N GLN A 344 -17.84 15.34 -3.49
CA GLN A 344 -17.32 15.38 -2.13
C GLN A 344 -18.07 14.38 -1.24
N THR A 345 -19.41 14.38 -1.32
CA THR A 345 -20.25 13.41 -0.61
C THR A 345 -19.91 11.95 -1.01
N VAL A 346 -19.73 11.70 -2.31
CA VAL A 346 -19.33 10.37 -2.80
C VAL A 346 -17.93 9.98 -2.29
N ALA A 347 -16.98 10.92 -2.26
CA ALA A 347 -15.64 10.68 -1.73
C ALA A 347 -15.69 10.35 -0.23
N ASP A 348 -16.48 11.08 0.53
CA ASP A 348 -16.65 10.88 1.97
C ASP A 348 -17.33 9.54 2.27
N LEU A 349 -18.43 9.21 1.58
CA LEU A 349 -19.12 7.91 1.71
C LEU A 349 -18.20 6.75 1.33
N ALA A 350 -17.42 6.88 0.26
CA ALA A 350 -16.45 5.87 -0.13
C ALA A 350 -15.20 5.86 0.78
N GLY A 351 -14.95 6.88 1.59
CA GLY A 351 -13.73 7.02 2.40
C GLY A 351 -12.48 7.20 1.54
N HIS A 352 -12.58 8.03 0.48
CA HIS A 352 -11.46 8.52 -0.30
C HIS A 352 -10.86 9.75 0.39
N GLY A 353 -9.53 9.90 0.32
CA GLY A 353 -8.85 11.04 0.95
C GLY A 353 -9.04 12.35 0.19
N ASP A 354 -9.33 12.27 -1.11
CA ASP A 354 -9.56 13.40 -2.01
C ASP A 354 -10.50 13.00 -3.17
N THR A 355 -11.01 14.00 -3.88
CA THR A 355 -11.84 13.83 -5.06
C THR A 355 -11.06 13.55 -6.34
N ALA A 356 -9.73 13.78 -6.34
CA ALA A 356 -8.89 13.62 -7.53
C ALA A 356 -8.85 12.16 -8.02
N PHE A 357 -8.99 11.20 -7.10
CA PHE A 357 -9.13 9.79 -7.47
C PHE A 357 -10.44 9.53 -8.22
N LEU A 358 -11.55 10.12 -7.76
CA LEU A 358 -12.86 10.00 -8.44
C LEU A 358 -12.81 10.59 -9.84
N GLU A 359 -12.18 11.75 -9.99
CA GLU A 359 -12.04 12.43 -11.28
C GLU A 359 -11.26 11.60 -12.29
N ARG A 360 -10.15 11.03 -11.88
CA ARG A 360 -9.32 10.17 -12.76
C ARG A 360 -9.97 8.84 -13.12
N THR A 361 -10.81 8.30 -12.24
CA THR A 361 -11.32 6.93 -12.39
C THR A 361 -12.72 6.89 -12.98
N TYR A 362 -13.58 7.88 -12.67
CA TYR A 362 -15.01 7.85 -12.99
C TYR A 362 -15.50 9.01 -13.86
N CYS A 363 -14.75 10.11 -13.89
CA CYS A 363 -15.19 11.29 -14.67
C CYS A 363 -14.72 11.22 -16.12
N HIS A 364 -15.17 10.23 -16.87
CA HIS A 364 -15.26 10.40 -18.32
C HIS A 364 -16.46 11.30 -18.62
N PRO A 365 -16.34 12.30 -19.50
CA PRO A 365 -17.43 13.22 -19.81
C PRO A 365 -18.57 12.46 -20.48
N GLN A 366 -19.57 12.06 -19.68
CA GLN A 366 -20.71 11.32 -20.18
C GLN A 366 -21.67 12.30 -20.86
N MET A 367 -22.01 11.98 -22.10
CA MET A 367 -22.96 12.76 -22.88
C MET A 367 -24.34 12.87 -22.20
N GLU A 368 -24.69 11.89 -21.36
CA GLU A 368 -25.91 11.87 -20.58
C GLU A 368 -25.95 12.94 -19.49
N LEU A 369 -24.86 13.12 -18.74
CA LEU A 369 -24.75 14.22 -17.77
C LEU A 369 -24.78 15.58 -18.42
N LYS A 370 -24.19 15.73 -19.63
CA LYS A 370 -24.27 16.97 -20.41
C LYS A 370 -25.70 17.24 -20.88
N ARG A 371 -26.43 16.19 -21.30
CA ARG A 371 -27.86 16.30 -21.67
C ARG A 371 -28.73 16.67 -20.48
N ASN A 372 -28.48 16.07 -19.29
CA ASN A 372 -29.21 16.40 -18.07
C ASN A 372 -28.91 17.83 -17.61
N ALA A 373 -27.67 18.29 -17.67
CA ALA A 373 -27.34 19.70 -17.41
C ALA A 373 -28.09 20.66 -18.36
N ALA A 374 -28.16 20.32 -19.64
CA ALA A 374 -28.94 21.10 -20.61
C ALA A 374 -30.43 21.13 -20.26
N LYS A 375 -31.03 19.99 -19.84
CA LYS A 375 -32.43 19.92 -19.38
C LYS A 375 -32.67 20.78 -18.14
N VAL A 376 -31.76 20.75 -17.16
CA VAL A 376 -31.84 21.58 -15.94
C VAL A 376 -31.80 23.07 -16.33
N MET A 377 -30.86 23.47 -17.20
CA MET A 377 -30.79 24.86 -17.69
C MET A 377 -32.08 25.27 -18.43
N HIS A 378 -32.57 24.41 -19.32
CA HIS A 378 -33.85 24.66 -20.01
C HIS A 378 -35.01 24.86 -19.03
N ALA A 379 -35.14 23.97 -18.04
CA ALA A 379 -36.19 24.06 -17.03
C ALA A 379 -36.08 25.32 -16.16
N GLN A 380 -34.88 25.85 -15.94
CA GLN A 380 -34.68 27.11 -15.20
C GLN A 380 -34.90 28.35 -16.04
N MET A 381 -34.50 28.32 -17.33
CA MET A 381 -34.66 29.47 -18.25
C MET A 381 -36.10 29.67 -18.69
N PHE A 382 -36.87 28.59 -18.79
CA PHE A 382 -38.25 28.63 -19.31
C PHE A 382 -39.30 28.33 -18.22
N ARG A 383 -38.98 28.56 -16.95
CA ARG A 383 -39.98 28.71 -15.88
C ARG A 383 -40.71 30.04 -16.06
N CYS A 384 -41.52 30.14 -17.12
CA CYS A 384 -42.47 31.22 -17.32
C CYS A 384 -43.86 30.62 -17.53
N GLY A 385 -44.78 30.99 -16.63
CA GLY A 385 -46.21 30.77 -16.77
C GLY A 385 -46.75 29.64 -15.93
#